data_822da0dfcc3d931b6358be8d8bc7b4f5
#
_entry.id   822da0dfcc3d931b6358be8d8bc7b4f5
#
_cell.length_a   1.000
_cell.length_b   1.000
_cell.length_c   1.000
_cell.angle_alpha   90.00
_cell.angle_beta   90.00
_cell.angle_gamma   90.00
#
_symmetry.space_group_name_H-M   'P 1'
#
loop_
_entity.id
_entity.type
_entity.pdbx_description
1 polymer ?
#
loop_
_entity_poly.entity_id
_entity_poly.type
_entity_poly.pdbx_seq_one_letter_code
_entity_poly.pdbx_strand_id
1 'polypeptide(L)'
;MLYFIKEIIFYSIFTLVPALIGALIGAYSNGLDLINVTKFGLSLFLSFTTGLSFAYLTSSLYRISLPFAISGGLLLILTYGFLFRNFQITPGLDWYLNGYIEMLFIAMIVPILISIIATIFVHENYEPKVMQKIGYKDRLAEYTKKFEWAKWMSVPVIVSKERIDLQRSQTGTKMFFSFAFPLGILTFMNWFIDKGLPIQIDFNTIFYGVMIGFFGTMLYSWLNTIDSPNFYSTLPVTVSEVIRARLVLFLTITWWIPLLFMTLIAYMSSEMNLLPIGIVVMIAVGIYIVNYTAWTTGLRTNSALFDAIIFIKFFFVSVPPMIAMTILSLAINHKPSVILIALATICGFLSLMSIFFYNKIETRWKTEAFD
;
A
#
# COMPACT_ATOMS: atom_id res chain seq x y z
N MET A 1 -9.72 -2.51 -17.34
CA MET A 1 -9.89 -1.06 -17.15
C MET A 1 -10.74 -0.72 -15.91
N LEU A 2 -11.95 -1.23 -15.76
CA LEU A 2 -12.85 -0.96 -14.64
C LEU A 2 -12.25 -1.32 -13.25
N TYR A 3 -11.54 -2.45 -13.17
CA TYR A 3 -10.82 -2.90 -11.99
C TYR A 3 -9.73 -1.89 -11.56
N PHE A 4 -8.92 -1.44 -12.51
CA PHE A 4 -7.86 -0.49 -12.28
C PHE A 4 -8.39 0.88 -11.82
N ILE A 5 -9.47 1.38 -12.44
CA ILE A 5 -10.12 2.63 -12.02
C ILE A 5 -10.60 2.50 -10.56
N LYS A 6 -11.20 1.37 -10.19
CA LYS A 6 -11.62 1.11 -8.81
C LYS A 6 -10.43 1.05 -7.84
N GLU A 7 -9.33 0.42 -8.21
CA GLU A 7 -8.12 0.41 -7.39
C GLU A 7 -7.54 1.81 -7.18
N ILE A 8 -7.44 2.61 -8.26
CA ILE A 8 -7.00 4.01 -8.15
C ILE A 8 -7.88 4.79 -7.18
N ILE A 9 -9.20 4.71 -7.35
CA ILE A 9 -10.16 5.41 -6.49
C ILE A 9 -9.99 4.94 -5.03
N PHE A 10 -9.94 3.64 -4.80
CA PHE A 10 -9.81 3.07 -3.48
C PHE A 10 -8.53 3.56 -2.78
N TYR A 11 -7.37 3.38 -3.40
CA TYR A 11 -6.10 3.81 -2.79
C TYR A 11 -6.00 5.32 -2.66
N SER A 12 -6.56 6.07 -3.62
CA SER A 12 -6.58 7.53 -3.54
C SER A 12 -7.43 8.04 -2.37
N ILE A 13 -8.61 7.47 -2.15
CA ILE A 13 -9.47 7.85 -1.02
C ILE A 13 -8.76 7.55 0.31
N PHE A 14 -8.21 6.36 0.47
CA PHE A 14 -7.62 5.94 1.74
C PHE A 14 -6.26 6.59 2.04
N THR A 15 -5.54 7.05 1.04
CA THR A 15 -4.27 7.75 1.26
C THR A 15 -4.43 9.26 1.29
N LEU A 16 -5.24 9.82 0.41
CA LEU A 16 -5.36 11.27 0.25
C LEU A 16 -6.38 11.89 1.18
N VAL A 17 -7.47 11.20 1.52
CA VAL A 17 -8.47 11.79 2.44
C VAL A 17 -7.87 12.09 3.81
N PRO A 18 -7.15 11.18 4.48
CA PRO A 18 -6.48 11.51 5.75
C PRO A 18 -5.44 12.63 5.60
N ALA A 19 -4.65 12.60 4.50
CA ALA A 19 -3.66 13.64 4.23
C ALA A 19 -4.30 15.01 4.01
N LEU A 20 -5.40 15.07 3.26
CA LEU A 20 -6.15 16.29 3.02
C LEU A 20 -6.81 16.85 4.30
N ILE A 21 -7.41 15.99 5.10
CA ILE A 21 -8.01 16.42 6.38
C ILE A 21 -6.91 16.95 7.30
N GLY A 22 -5.77 16.27 7.41
CA GLY A 22 -4.62 16.73 8.17
C GLY A 22 -4.09 18.07 7.66
N ALA A 23 -3.96 18.23 6.33
CA ALA A 23 -3.54 19.47 5.70
C ALA A 23 -4.55 20.62 5.93
N LEU A 24 -5.85 20.35 5.88
CA LEU A 24 -6.90 21.34 6.16
C LEU A 24 -6.84 21.83 7.62
N ILE A 25 -6.64 20.93 8.57
CA ILE A 25 -6.52 21.27 9.98
C ILE A 25 -5.24 22.09 10.22
N GLY A 26 -4.11 21.66 9.66
CA GLY A 26 -2.84 22.38 9.74
C GLY A 26 -2.92 23.77 9.09
N ALA A 27 -3.58 23.87 7.94
CA ALA A 27 -3.78 25.14 7.25
C ALA A 27 -4.66 26.11 8.05
N TYR A 28 -5.74 25.61 8.63
CA TYR A 28 -6.62 26.42 9.49
C TYR A 28 -5.88 26.96 10.72
N SER A 29 -5.05 26.13 11.34
CA SER A 29 -4.25 26.54 12.51
C SER A 29 -3.17 27.58 12.17
N ASN A 30 -2.68 27.59 10.93
CA ASN A 30 -1.65 28.51 10.44
C ASN A 30 -2.21 29.71 9.64
N GLY A 31 -3.54 29.88 9.60
CA GLY A 31 -4.19 31.01 8.90
C GLY A 31 -4.10 30.93 7.37
N LEU A 32 -3.87 29.74 6.79
CA LEU A 32 -3.83 29.55 5.35
C LEU A 32 -5.25 29.54 4.75
N ASP A 33 -5.37 30.04 3.51
CA ASP A 33 -6.65 30.08 2.79
C ASP A 33 -7.13 28.66 2.41
N LEU A 34 -8.37 28.37 2.72
CA LEU A 34 -9.04 27.09 2.46
C LEU A 34 -8.99 26.71 0.95
N ILE A 35 -9.11 27.72 0.06
CA ILE A 35 -9.06 27.53 -1.39
C ILE A 35 -7.68 27.00 -1.82
N ASN A 36 -6.61 27.54 -1.25
CA ASN A 36 -5.26 27.11 -1.57
C ASN A 36 -5.00 25.69 -1.09
N VAL A 37 -5.53 25.30 0.07
CA VAL A 37 -5.39 23.93 0.59
C VAL A 37 -6.16 22.92 -0.27
N THR A 38 -7.37 23.28 -0.73
CA THR A 38 -8.14 22.40 -1.62
C THR A 38 -7.48 22.24 -3.00
N LYS A 39 -6.92 23.32 -3.57
CA LYS A 39 -6.12 23.25 -4.81
C LYS A 39 -4.90 22.36 -4.63
N PHE A 40 -4.18 22.50 -3.52
CA PHE A 40 -3.04 21.65 -3.19
C PHE A 40 -3.45 20.18 -3.10
N GLY A 41 -4.52 19.87 -2.40
CA GLY A 41 -5.02 18.52 -2.29
C GLY A 41 -5.41 17.92 -3.63
N LEU A 42 -6.05 18.69 -4.51
CA LEU A 42 -6.36 18.23 -5.85
C LEU A 42 -5.08 17.98 -6.69
N SER A 43 -4.07 18.83 -6.55
CA SER A 43 -2.79 18.65 -7.24
C SER A 43 -2.06 17.39 -6.78
N LEU A 44 -2.08 17.09 -5.48
CA LEU A 44 -1.56 15.84 -4.93
C LEU A 44 -2.31 14.62 -5.46
N PHE A 45 -3.64 14.68 -5.49
CA PHE A 45 -4.47 13.62 -6.05
C PHE A 45 -4.11 13.33 -7.50
N LEU A 46 -3.98 14.35 -8.34
CA LEU A 46 -3.63 14.19 -9.74
C LEU A 46 -2.21 13.63 -9.93
N SER A 47 -1.27 14.07 -9.12
CA SER A 47 0.10 13.55 -9.14
C SER A 47 0.16 12.08 -8.71
N PHE A 48 -0.59 11.72 -7.68
CA PHE A 48 -0.68 10.35 -7.19
C PHE A 48 -1.35 9.41 -8.20
N THR A 49 -2.46 9.83 -8.81
CA THR A 49 -3.13 9.04 -9.86
C THR A 49 -2.24 8.84 -11.07
N THR A 50 -1.44 9.84 -11.44
CA THR A 50 -0.43 9.71 -12.51
C THR A 50 0.61 8.66 -12.14
N GLY A 51 1.14 8.68 -10.93
CA GLY A 51 2.09 7.68 -10.43
C GLY A 51 1.52 6.26 -10.42
N LEU A 52 0.28 6.08 -9.95
CA LEU A 52 -0.40 4.77 -10.01
C LEU A 52 -0.59 4.27 -11.44
N SER A 53 -0.89 5.17 -12.39
CA SER A 53 -1.01 4.82 -13.80
C SER A 53 0.31 4.33 -14.40
N PHE A 54 1.43 4.94 -14.03
CA PHE A 54 2.77 4.46 -14.39
C PHE A 54 3.09 3.11 -13.75
N ALA A 55 2.75 2.90 -12.48
CA ALA A 55 2.92 1.62 -11.82
C ALA A 55 2.12 0.50 -12.52
N TYR A 56 0.90 0.81 -12.96
CA TYR A 56 0.08 -0.12 -13.74
C TYR A 56 0.69 -0.43 -15.10
N LEU A 57 1.20 0.56 -15.82
CA LEU A 57 1.89 0.37 -17.10
C LEU A 57 3.13 -0.52 -16.94
N THR A 58 3.99 -0.23 -15.97
CA THR A 58 5.17 -1.07 -15.71
C THR A 58 4.82 -2.49 -15.30
N SER A 59 3.75 -2.67 -14.53
CA SER A 59 3.24 -4.00 -14.17
C SER A 59 2.71 -4.76 -15.39
N SER A 60 2.04 -4.10 -16.34
CA SER A 60 1.59 -4.74 -17.58
C SER A 60 2.74 -5.08 -18.52
N LEU A 61 3.75 -4.23 -18.61
CA LEU A 61 4.98 -4.53 -19.37
C LEU A 61 5.77 -5.71 -18.77
N TYR A 62 5.75 -5.85 -17.44
CA TYR A 62 6.38 -6.99 -16.76
C TYR A 62 5.77 -8.33 -17.18
N ARG A 63 4.48 -8.38 -17.51
CA ARG A 63 3.83 -9.59 -18.02
C ARG A 63 4.42 -10.06 -19.34
N ILE A 64 4.95 -9.16 -20.15
CA ILE A 64 5.62 -9.50 -21.42
C ILE A 64 7.00 -10.08 -21.11
N SER A 65 7.85 -9.34 -20.42
CA SER A 65 9.16 -9.81 -19.95
C SER A 65 9.74 -8.86 -18.90
N LEU A 66 10.59 -9.40 -18.01
CA LEU A 66 11.30 -8.60 -17.01
C LEU A 66 12.19 -7.52 -17.64
N PRO A 67 12.99 -7.79 -18.68
CA PRO A 67 13.79 -6.75 -19.35
C PRO A 67 12.91 -5.61 -19.91
N PHE A 68 11.73 -5.93 -20.45
CA PHE A 68 10.81 -4.94 -21.00
C PHE A 68 10.23 -4.03 -19.93
N ALA A 69 9.92 -4.57 -18.75
CA ALA A 69 9.46 -3.78 -17.60
C ALA A 69 10.56 -2.87 -17.05
N ILE A 70 11.79 -3.38 -16.95
CA ILE A 70 12.94 -2.60 -16.47
C ILE A 70 13.25 -1.47 -17.46
N SER A 71 13.32 -1.75 -18.76
CA SER A 71 13.60 -0.74 -19.77
C SER A 71 12.48 0.32 -19.86
N GLY A 72 11.21 -0.12 -19.80
CA GLY A 72 10.05 0.77 -19.74
C GLY A 72 10.05 1.63 -18.47
N GLY A 73 10.29 1.04 -17.31
CA GLY A 73 10.40 1.76 -16.04
C GLY A 73 11.54 2.76 -16.03
N LEU A 74 12.73 2.40 -16.54
CA LEU A 74 13.87 3.32 -16.67
C LEU A 74 13.54 4.46 -17.64
N LEU A 75 12.92 4.17 -18.77
CA LEU A 75 12.52 5.18 -19.75
C LEU A 75 11.51 6.17 -19.13
N LEU A 76 10.56 5.68 -18.34
CA LEU A 76 9.60 6.52 -17.62
C LEU A 76 10.28 7.40 -16.57
N ILE A 77 11.22 6.84 -15.80
CA ILE A 77 12.00 7.60 -14.80
C ILE A 77 12.86 8.67 -15.50
N LEU A 78 13.51 8.33 -16.61
CA LEU A 78 14.33 9.27 -17.36
C LEU A 78 13.50 10.38 -18.01
N THR A 79 12.37 10.04 -18.62
CA THR A 79 11.46 11.04 -19.21
C THR A 79 10.87 11.95 -18.14
N TYR A 80 10.46 11.39 -17.01
CA TYR A 80 9.93 12.16 -15.89
C TYR A 80 11.02 13.03 -15.26
N GLY A 81 12.22 12.49 -15.06
CA GLY A 81 13.37 13.25 -14.55
C GLY A 81 13.82 14.37 -15.50
N PHE A 82 13.76 14.13 -16.83
CA PHE A 82 14.04 15.14 -17.83
C PHE A 82 12.98 16.26 -17.85
N LEU A 83 11.71 15.89 -17.80
CA LEU A 83 10.61 16.84 -17.70
C LEU A 83 10.69 17.65 -16.40
N PHE A 84 10.98 17.01 -15.29
CA PHE A 84 11.17 17.67 -13.99
C PHE A 84 12.36 18.65 -14.02
N ARG A 85 13.47 18.26 -14.62
CA ARG A 85 14.66 19.12 -14.74
C ARG A 85 14.44 20.35 -15.60
N ASN A 86 13.69 20.22 -16.70
CA ASN A 86 13.49 21.31 -17.65
C ASN A 86 12.30 22.20 -17.32
N PHE A 87 11.23 21.63 -16.72
CA PHE A 87 10.00 22.34 -16.39
C PHE A 87 9.81 22.53 -14.89
N GLN A 88 10.73 22.04 -14.08
CA GLN A 88 10.84 22.12 -12.62
C GLN A 88 9.67 21.52 -11.82
N ILE A 89 8.56 21.08 -12.46
CA ILE A 89 7.32 20.76 -11.74
C ILE A 89 6.51 19.69 -12.48
N THR A 90 5.77 18.85 -11.75
CA THR A 90 4.76 17.96 -12.33
C THR A 90 3.55 18.75 -12.80
N PRO A 91 2.81 18.33 -13.85
CA PRO A 91 1.67 19.10 -14.36
C PRO A 91 0.63 19.48 -13.27
N GLY A 92 0.32 18.56 -12.37
CA GLY A 92 -0.63 18.86 -11.27
C GLY A 92 -0.13 19.91 -10.30
N LEU A 93 1.16 19.89 -9.98
CA LEU A 93 1.78 20.83 -9.06
C LEU A 93 2.08 22.17 -9.75
N ASP A 94 2.40 22.15 -11.04
CA ASP A 94 2.59 23.36 -11.83
C ASP A 94 1.27 24.17 -11.91
N TRP A 95 0.13 23.48 -12.11
CA TRP A 95 -1.16 24.13 -11.99
C TRP A 95 -1.38 24.79 -10.63
N TYR A 96 -1.00 24.11 -9.55
CA TYR A 96 -1.15 24.65 -8.19
C TYR A 96 -0.28 25.89 -7.97
N LEU A 97 0.99 25.83 -8.39
CA LEU A 97 1.97 26.92 -8.13
C LEU A 97 1.80 28.11 -9.07
N ASN A 98 1.58 27.86 -10.36
CA ASN A 98 1.57 28.88 -11.39
C ASN A 98 0.17 29.24 -11.91
N GLY A 99 -0.85 28.43 -11.55
CA GLY A 99 -2.24 28.69 -11.93
C GLY A 99 -2.57 28.37 -13.39
N TYR A 100 -1.68 27.73 -14.15
CA TYR A 100 -1.90 27.40 -15.56
C TYR A 100 -2.97 26.32 -15.71
N ILE A 101 -4.15 26.71 -16.21
CA ILE A 101 -5.29 25.78 -16.41
C ILE A 101 -4.93 24.65 -17.39
N GLU A 102 -4.09 24.90 -18.35
CA GLU A 102 -3.60 23.91 -19.32
C GLU A 102 -2.91 22.72 -18.61
N MET A 103 -2.13 23.01 -17.55
CA MET A 103 -1.44 21.99 -16.77
C MET A 103 -2.39 21.13 -15.95
N LEU A 104 -3.54 21.68 -15.52
CA LEU A 104 -4.60 20.90 -14.92
C LEU A 104 -5.18 19.86 -15.89
N PHE A 105 -5.48 20.29 -17.12
CA PHE A 105 -5.97 19.38 -18.16
C PHE A 105 -4.95 18.29 -18.51
N ILE A 106 -3.68 18.63 -18.61
CA ILE A 106 -2.60 17.67 -18.83
C ILE A 106 -2.53 16.66 -17.69
N ALA A 107 -2.59 17.13 -16.44
CA ALA A 107 -2.59 16.29 -15.26
C ALA A 107 -3.79 15.34 -15.16
N MET A 108 -4.94 15.70 -15.73
CA MET A 108 -6.13 14.84 -15.81
C MET A 108 -6.05 13.82 -16.95
N ILE A 109 -5.54 14.24 -18.12
CA ILE A 109 -5.54 13.43 -19.34
C ILE A 109 -4.41 12.39 -19.32
N VAL A 110 -3.23 12.74 -18.82
CA VAL A 110 -2.04 11.86 -18.83
C VAL A 110 -2.29 10.53 -18.12
N PRO A 111 -2.83 10.47 -16.88
CA PRO A 111 -3.08 9.19 -16.23
C PRO A 111 -4.12 8.33 -16.98
N ILE A 112 -5.10 8.95 -17.63
CA ILE A 112 -6.10 8.23 -18.44
C ILE A 112 -5.45 7.61 -19.66
N LEU A 113 -4.63 8.37 -20.41
CA LEU A 113 -3.91 7.87 -21.57
C LEU A 113 -2.96 6.74 -21.22
N ILE A 114 -2.18 6.88 -20.16
CA ILE A 114 -1.26 5.85 -19.68
C ILE A 114 -2.03 4.58 -19.29
N SER A 115 -3.18 4.73 -18.64
CA SER A 115 -4.03 3.60 -18.26
C SER A 115 -4.60 2.87 -19.48
N ILE A 116 -5.01 3.61 -20.52
CA ILE A 116 -5.47 3.02 -21.79
C ILE A 116 -4.33 2.24 -22.47
N ILE A 117 -3.15 2.85 -22.56
CA ILE A 117 -1.97 2.19 -23.12
C ILE A 117 -1.63 0.91 -22.33
N ALA A 118 -1.65 0.98 -20.99
CA ALA A 118 -1.39 -0.17 -20.15
C ALA A 118 -2.39 -1.31 -20.39
N THR A 119 -3.67 -1.01 -20.63
CA THR A 119 -4.68 -2.04 -20.92
C THR A 119 -4.44 -2.77 -22.25
N ILE A 120 -3.80 -2.12 -23.24
CA ILE A 120 -3.45 -2.77 -24.51
C ILE A 120 -2.42 -3.89 -24.30
N PHE A 121 -1.52 -3.73 -23.32
CA PHE A 121 -0.50 -4.73 -23.00
C PHE A 121 -1.01 -5.83 -22.03
N VAL A 122 -2.23 -5.72 -21.51
CA VAL A 122 -2.85 -6.77 -20.70
C VAL A 122 -3.46 -7.80 -21.64
N HIS A 123 -2.72 -8.87 -21.96
CA HIS A 123 -3.27 -10.01 -22.69
C HIS A 123 -4.22 -10.81 -21.80
N GLU A 124 -5.42 -11.07 -22.27
CA GLU A 124 -6.43 -11.91 -21.57
C GLU A 124 -6.02 -13.37 -21.48
N ASN A 125 -5.17 -13.83 -22.40
CA ASN A 125 -4.67 -15.21 -22.42
C ASN A 125 -3.51 -15.36 -21.42
N TYR A 126 -3.86 -15.70 -20.19
CA TYR A 126 -2.91 -16.19 -19.23
C TYR A 126 -2.58 -17.67 -19.51
N GLU A 127 -1.71 -17.91 -20.46
CA GLU A 127 -1.03 -19.19 -20.51
C GLU A 127 0.02 -19.18 -19.37
N PRO A 128 -0.17 -20.01 -18.32
CA PRO A 128 0.89 -20.19 -17.35
C PRO A 128 2.10 -20.73 -18.12
N LYS A 129 3.18 -19.94 -18.19
CA LYS A 129 4.45 -20.45 -18.71
C LYS A 129 4.71 -21.74 -17.97
N VAL A 130 4.61 -22.89 -18.66
CA VAL A 130 4.93 -24.20 -18.12
C VAL A 130 6.35 -24.07 -17.61
N MET A 131 6.51 -23.98 -16.30
CA MET A 131 7.83 -23.88 -15.71
C MET A 131 8.56 -25.15 -16.11
N GLN A 132 9.67 -25.00 -16.86
CA GLN A 132 10.59 -26.08 -17.10
C GLN A 132 10.86 -26.77 -15.77
N LYS A 133 10.73 -28.09 -15.76
CA LYS A 133 11.01 -28.95 -14.59
C LYS A 133 12.48 -28.76 -14.14
N ILE A 134 12.74 -27.67 -13.45
CA ILE A 134 13.93 -27.56 -12.63
C ILE A 134 13.68 -28.54 -11.50
N GLY A 135 14.56 -29.54 -11.33
CA GLY A 135 14.42 -30.55 -10.27
C GLY A 135 14.34 -29.91 -8.90
N TYR A 136 13.11 -29.60 -8.49
CA TYR A 136 12.85 -29.02 -7.18
C TYR A 136 13.10 -30.13 -6.13
N LYS A 137 14.16 -29.95 -5.33
CA LYS A 137 14.25 -30.67 -4.05
C LYS A 137 12.95 -30.40 -3.29
N ASP A 138 12.38 -31.45 -2.70
CA ASP A 138 11.26 -31.30 -1.80
C ASP A 138 11.70 -30.47 -0.58
N ARG A 139 11.35 -29.18 -0.61
CA ARG A 139 11.68 -28.24 0.46
C ARG A 139 10.56 -28.10 1.48
N LEU A 140 9.46 -28.83 1.32
CA LEU A 140 8.30 -28.68 2.21
C LEU A 140 8.69 -28.97 3.66
N ALA A 141 9.39 -30.09 3.90
CA ALA A 141 9.83 -30.46 5.24
C ALA A 141 10.80 -29.42 5.85
N GLU A 142 11.71 -28.88 5.04
CA GLU A 142 12.66 -27.85 5.48
C GLU A 142 11.93 -26.57 5.90
N TYR A 143 10.99 -26.08 5.08
CA TYR A 143 10.22 -24.88 5.41
C TYR A 143 9.25 -25.12 6.58
N THR A 144 8.64 -26.31 6.68
CA THR A 144 7.76 -26.64 7.82
C THR A 144 8.54 -26.54 9.12
N LYS A 145 9.77 -27.02 9.16
CA LYS A 145 10.64 -26.87 10.33
C LYS A 145 10.99 -25.39 10.60
N LYS A 146 11.23 -24.60 9.57
CA LYS A 146 11.50 -23.16 9.71
C LYS A 146 10.31 -22.37 10.25
N PHE A 147 9.08 -22.78 9.93
CA PHE A 147 7.86 -22.12 10.39
C PHE A 147 7.23 -22.77 11.64
N GLU A 148 7.92 -23.69 12.30
CA GLU A 148 7.42 -24.34 13.50
C GLU A 148 7.14 -23.35 14.64
N TRP A 149 7.90 -22.27 14.73
CA TRP A 149 7.65 -21.16 15.66
C TRP A 149 6.27 -20.50 15.48
N ALA A 150 5.71 -20.54 14.28
CA ALA A 150 4.40 -19.94 13.97
C ALA A 150 3.22 -20.88 14.29
N LYS A 151 3.47 -22.05 14.88
CA LYS A 151 2.46 -23.07 15.20
C LYS A 151 1.32 -22.53 16.06
N TRP A 152 1.57 -21.53 16.89
CA TRP A 152 0.56 -20.87 17.70
C TRP A 152 -0.34 -19.90 16.91
N MET A 153 0.09 -19.47 15.72
CA MET A 153 -0.67 -18.60 14.82
C MET A 153 -1.35 -19.38 13.70
N SER A 154 -0.68 -20.35 13.10
CA SER A 154 -1.15 -21.02 11.90
C SER A 154 -0.56 -22.42 11.78
N VAL A 155 -1.05 -23.21 10.82
CA VAL A 155 -0.54 -24.54 10.50
C VAL A 155 0.77 -24.42 9.69
N PRO A 156 1.94 -24.81 10.22
CA PRO A 156 3.23 -24.58 9.56
C PRO A 156 3.34 -25.18 8.15
N VAL A 157 2.67 -26.30 7.89
CA VAL A 157 2.66 -26.95 6.57
C VAL A 157 2.00 -26.05 5.52
N ILE A 158 0.88 -25.40 5.88
CA ILE A 158 0.17 -24.48 4.95
C ILE A 158 1.03 -23.25 4.67
N VAL A 159 1.66 -22.67 5.70
CA VAL A 159 2.59 -21.54 5.53
C VAL A 159 3.75 -21.91 4.60
N SER A 160 4.27 -23.12 4.76
CA SER A 160 5.39 -23.63 3.95
C SER A 160 4.98 -23.85 2.49
N LYS A 161 3.78 -24.38 2.25
CA LYS A 161 3.19 -24.52 0.91
C LYS A 161 3.05 -23.15 0.25
N GLU A 162 2.40 -22.18 0.92
CA GLU A 162 2.25 -20.81 0.40
C GLU A 162 3.61 -20.17 0.08
N ARG A 163 4.63 -20.40 0.92
CA ARG A 163 6.01 -19.91 0.67
C ARG A 163 6.63 -20.51 -0.56
N ILE A 164 6.44 -21.82 -0.78
CA ILE A 164 6.97 -22.52 -1.95
C ILE A 164 6.27 -22.04 -3.21
N ASP A 165 4.95 -21.87 -3.18
CA ASP A 165 4.17 -21.40 -4.32
C ASP A 165 4.54 -19.96 -4.70
N LEU A 166 4.79 -19.10 -3.70
CA LEU A 166 5.33 -17.76 -3.92
C LEU A 166 6.70 -17.79 -4.63
N GLN A 167 7.57 -18.73 -4.28
CA GLN A 167 8.87 -18.88 -4.94
C GLN A 167 8.74 -19.45 -6.36
N ARG A 168 7.87 -20.45 -6.54
CA ARG A 168 7.66 -21.13 -7.84
C ARG A 168 7.00 -20.19 -8.85
N SER A 169 6.07 -19.38 -8.42
CA SER A 169 5.35 -18.45 -9.29
C SER A 169 6.17 -17.21 -9.70
N GLN A 170 7.40 -17.05 -9.15
CA GLN A 170 8.22 -15.83 -9.29
C GLN A 170 7.45 -14.54 -8.93
N THR A 171 6.34 -14.71 -8.26
CA THR A 171 5.41 -13.62 -7.93
C THR A 171 6.00 -12.70 -6.86
N GLY A 172 7.02 -13.14 -6.11
CA GLY A 172 7.74 -12.29 -5.15
C GLY A 172 8.37 -11.05 -5.79
N THR A 173 8.89 -11.18 -7.01
CA THR A 173 9.44 -10.05 -7.76
C THR A 173 8.34 -9.07 -8.19
N LYS A 174 7.19 -9.60 -8.65
CA LYS A 174 6.02 -8.77 -8.99
C LYS A 174 5.51 -7.99 -7.77
N MET A 175 5.46 -8.68 -6.62
CA MET A 175 5.08 -8.09 -5.34
C MET A 175 5.99 -6.93 -4.97
N PHE A 176 7.30 -7.14 -5.07
CA PHE A 176 8.26 -6.09 -4.77
C PHE A 176 7.98 -4.84 -5.63
N PHE A 177 7.85 -4.99 -6.93
CA PHE A 177 7.61 -3.84 -7.82
C PHE A 177 6.25 -3.19 -7.58
N SER A 178 5.17 -3.97 -7.41
CA SER A 178 3.83 -3.43 -7.16
C SER A 178 3.76 -2.62 -5.87
N PHE A 179 4.61 -2.93 -4.90
CA PHE A 179 4.64 -2.25 -3.62
C PHE A 179 5.71 -1.15 -3.54
N ALA A 180 6.88 -1.40 -4.12
CA ALA A 180 7.96 -0.42 -4.15
C ALA A 180 7.57 0.84 -4.95
N PHE A 181 6.74 0.70 -5.98
CA PHE A 181 6.30 1.83 -6.80
C PHE A 181 5.46 2.85 -6.03
N PRO A 182 4.32 2.48 -5.38
CA PRO A 182 3.56 3.41 -4.54
C PRO A 182 4.40 4.03 -3.42
N LEU A 183 5.27 3.25 -2.79
CA LEU A 183 6.16 3.76 -1.75
C LEU A 183 7.23 4.70 -2.32
N GLY A 184 7.74 4.41 -3.50
CA GLY A 184 8.66 5.30 -4.22
C GLY A 184 8.03 6.65 -4.54
N ILE A 185 6.76 6.65 -4.97
CA ILE A 185 5.99 7.87 -5.20
C ILE A 185 5.82 8.64 -3.88
N LEU A 186 5.47 7.94 -2.80
CA LEU A 186 5.29 8.54 -1.48
C LEU A 186 6.59 9.17 -0.98
N THR A 187 7.72 8.51 -1.19
CA THR A 187 9.06 9.03 -0.88
C THR A 187 9.40 10.26 -1.72
N PHE A 188 9.08 10.21 -3.02
CA PHE A 188 9.26 11.35 -3.90
C PHE A 188 8.37 12.53 -3.51
N MET A 189 7.12 12.28 -3.15
CA MET A 189 6.21 13.31 -2.63
C MET A 189 6.74 13.96 -1.36
N ASN A 190 7.31 13.17 -0.43
CA ASN A 190 7.94 13.70 0.76
C ASN A 190 9.06 14.70 0.40
N TRP A 191 9.98 14.28 -0.46
CA TRP A 191 11.07 15.14 -0.91
C TRP A 191 10.55 16.41 -1.59
N PHE A 192 9.49 16.28 -2.41
CA PHE A 192 8.92 17.40 -3.14
C PHE A 192 8.20 18.40 -2.23
N ILE A 193 7.44 17.91 -1.24
CA ILE A 193 6.74 18.76 -0.27
C ILE A 193 7.76 19.54 0.56
N ASP A 194 8.84 18.89 0.98
CA ASP A 194 9.85 19.49 1.84
C ASP A 194 10.71 20.55 1.11
N LYS A 195 11.02 20.33 -0.18
CA LYS A 195 11.94 21.18 -0.94
C LYS A 195 11.33 21.97 -2.10
N GLY A 196 10.17 21.57 -2.58
CA GLY A 196 9.55 22.11 -3.80
C GLY A 196 8.36 23.01 -3.56
N LEU A 197 7.75 22.99 -2.36
CA LEU A 197 6.57 23.77 -2.09
C LEU A 197 6.86 24.98 -1.19
N PRO A 198 6.27 26.14 -1.48
CA PRO A 198 6.35 27.33 -0.61
C PRO A 198 5.48 27.18 0.64
N ILE A 199 4.71 26.09 0.77
CA ILE A 199 3.83 25.83 1.89
C ILE A 199 4.55 24.90 2.85
N GLN A 200 4.78 25.37 4.07
CA GLN A 200 5.32 24.56 5.15
C GLN A 200 4.19 23.73 5.78
N ILE A 201 3.86 22.61 5.17
CA ILE A 201 3.09 21.55 5.83
C ILE A 201 4.11 20.51 6.25
N ASP A 202 4.44 20.49 7.54
CA ASP A 202 5.43 19.58 8.10
C ASP A 202 4.87 18.17 8.21
N PHE A 203 4.76 17.47 7.08
CA PHE A 203 4.50 16.03 7.08
C PHE A 203 5.75 15.32 7.58
N ASN A 204 5.70 14.87 8.81
CA ASN A 204 6.82 14.23 9.47
C ASN A 204 6.87 12.71 9.25
N THR A 205 7.96 12.09 9.68
CA THR A 205 8.18 10.63 9.58
C THR A 205 7.05 9.80 10.20
N ILE A 206 6.36 10.28 11.24
CA ILE A 206 5.23 9.57 11.87
C ILE A 206 4.03 9.54 10.94
N PHE A 207 3.71 10.64 10.27
CA PHE A 207 2.66 10.71 9.25
C PHE A 207 2.89 9.66 8.15
N TYR A 208 4.11 9.59 7.62
CA TYR A 208 4.45 8.59 6.61
C TYR A 208 4.37 7.16 7.17
N GLY A 209 4.63 6.95 8.46
CA GLY A 209 4.41 5.67 9.13
C GLY A 209 2.95 5.21 9.06
N VAL A 210 1.98 6.11 9.27
CA VAL A 210 0.55 5.81 9.12
C VAL A 210 0.23 5.41 7.68
N MET A 211 0.71 6.19 6.71
CA MET A 211 0.44 5.96 5.28
C MET A 211 1.04 4.63 4.80
N ILE A 212 2.31 4.37 5.12
CA ILE A 212 2.99 3.13 4.74
C ILE A 212 2.34 1.91 5.42
N GLY A 213 1.93 2.04 6.67
CA GLY A 213 1.19 0.99 7.38
C GLY A 213 -0.10 0.62 6.66
N PHE A 214 -0.84 1.61 6.16
CA PHE A 214 -2.06 1.36 5.39
C PHE A 214 -1.78 0.58 4.08
N PHE A 215 -0.68 0.83 3.40
CA PHE A 215 -0.29 0.08 2.20
C PHE A 215 -0.06 -1.41 2.44
N GLY A 216 0.03 -1.86 3.70
CA GLY A 216 0.05 -3.28 4.05
C GLY A 216 -1.15 -4.06 3.49
N THR A 217 -2.33 -3.43 3.37
CA THR A 217 -3.52 -4.04 2.73
C THR A 217 -3.28 -4.41 1.28
N MET A 218 -2.55 -3.58 0.55
CA MET A 218 -2.22 -3.81 -0.84
C MET A 218 -1.39 -5.08 -1.02
N LEU A 219 -0.39 -5.27 -0.15
CA LEU A 219 0.42 -6.48 -0.12
C LEU A 219 -0.38 -7.72 0.26
N TYR A 220 -1.23 -7.60 1.27
CA TYR A 220 -2.09 -8.70 1.69
C TYR A 220 -3.08 -9.09 0.59
N SER A 221 -3.73 -8.12 -0.06
CA SER A 221 -4.60 -8.36 -1.21
C SER A 221 -3.90 -9.13 -2.30
N TRP A 222 -2.66 -8.73 -2.56
CA TRP A 222 -1.87 -9.37 -3.59
C TRP A 222 -1.48 -10.83 -3.22
N LEU A 223 -1.14 -11.12 -1.97
CA LEU A 223 -0.90 -12.50 -1.52
C LEU A 223 -2.13 -13.41 -1.76
N ASN A 224 -3.34 -12.86 -1.69
CA ASN A 224 -4.57 -13.61 -1.94
C ASN A 224 -4.85 -13.87 -3.43
N THR A 225 -4.12 -13.25 -4.35
CA THR A 225 -4.26 -13.51 -5.80
C THR A 225 -3.32 -14.57 -6.34
N ILE A 226 -2.45 -15.17 -5.52
CA ILE A 226 -1.48 -16.18 -5.96
C ILE A 226 -2.17 -17.46 -6.40
N ASP A 227 -3.10 -17.97 -5.57
CA ASP A 227 -3.86 -19.19 -5.84
C ASP A 227 -5.36 -18.92 -5.80
N SER A 228 -6.09 -19.57 -6.71
CA SER A 228 -7.55 -19.54 -6.67
C SER A 228 -8.06 -20.23 -5.39
N PRO A 229 -9.05 -19.66 -4.69
CA PRO A 229 -9.67 -20.30 -3.53
C PRO A 229 -10.14 -21.74 -3.82
N ASN A 230 -10.63 -22.00 -5.02
CA ASN A 230 -11.15 -23.31 -5.43
C ASN A 230 -10.08 -24.43 -5.37
N PHE A 231 -8.79 -24.08 -5.47
CA PHE A 231 -7.72 -25.08 -5.33
C PHE A 231 -7.71 -25.69 -3.93
N TYR A 232 -7.99 -24.89 -2.90
CA TYR A 232 -8.00 -25.34 -1.51
C TYR A 232 -9.20 -26.23 -1.17
N SER A 233 -10.29 -26.20 -1.95
CA SER A 233 -11.45 -27.06 -1.72
C SER A 233 -11.13 -28.56 -1.86
N THR A 234 -10.03 -28.89 -2.56
CA THR A 234 -9.55 -30.27 -2.72
C THR A 234 -8.64 -30.75 -1.58
N LEU A 235 -8.26 -29.85 -0.68
CA LEU A 235 -7.36 -30.13 0.45
C LEU A 235 -8.17 -30.21 1.76
N PRO A 236 -7.72 -31.04 2.74
CA PRO A 236 -8.36 -31.12 4.04
C PRO A 236 -7.98 -29.93 4.95
N VAL A 237 -8.28 -28.72 4.50
CA VAL A 237 -7.95 -27.47 5.18
C VAL A 237 -9.18 -26.56 5.22
N THR A 238 -9.25 -25.69 6.22
CA THR A 238 -10.33 -24.70 6.35
C THR A 238 -9.92 -23.35 5.78
N VAL A 239 -10.89 -22.54 5.35
CA VAL A 239 -10.65 -21.17 4.88
C VAL A 239 -9.88 -20.35 5.90
N SER A 240 -10.24 -20.49 7.20
CA SER A 240 -9.58 -19.79 8.30
C SER A 240 -8.08 -20.15 8.45
N GLU A 241 -7.71 -21.40 8.22
CA GLU A 241 -6.31 -21.85 8.28
C GLU A 241 -5.48 -21.25 7.14
N VAL A 242 -6.03 -21.17 5.93
CA VAL A 242 -5.38 -20.54 4.79
C VAL A 242 -5.21 -19.03 5.00
N ILE A 243 -6.23 -18.34 5.51
CA ILE A 243 -6.15 -16.91 5.85
C ILE A 243 -5.03 -16.67 6.87
N ARG A 244 -4.99 -17.45 7.95
CA ARG A 244 -3.95 -17.33 8.98
C ARG A 244 -2.55 -17.63 8.44
N ALA A 245 -2.41 -18.61 7.55
CA ALA A 245 -1.14 -18.91 6.90
C ALA A 245 -0.65 -17.75 6.05
N ARG A 246 -1.53 -17.10 5.28
CA ARG A 246 -1.20 -15.91 4.49
C ARG A 246 -0.84 -14.71 5.35
N LEU A 247 -1.48 -14.53 6.51
CA LEU A 247 -1.09 -13.50 7.48
C LEU A 247 0.32 -13.73 8.03
N VAL A 248 0.67 -14.97 8.39
CA VAL A 248 2.03 -15.31 8.83
C VAL A 248 3.04 -15.06 7.70
N LEU A 249 2.69 -15.44 6.47
CA LEU A 249 3.54 -15.20 5.31
C LEU A 249 3.74 -13.70 5.07
N PHE A 250 2.67 -12.91 5.15
CA PHE A 250 2.74 -11.45 5.08
C PHE A 250 3.73 -10.89 6.11
N LEU A 251 3.58 -11.25 7.38
CA LEU A 251 4.44 -10.76 8.45
C LEU A 251 5.91 -11.17 8.28
N THR A 252 6.19 -12.33 7.68
CA THR A 252 7.58 -12.82 7.55
C THR A 252 8.31 -12.33 6.30
N ILE A 253 7.57 -12.00 5.23
CA ILE A 253 8.20 -11.71 3.93
C ILE A 253 8.17 -10.23 3.60
N THR A 254 7.15 -9.50 4.03
CA THR A 254 6.90 -8.16 3.48
C THR A 254 7.43 -7.01 4.32
N TRP A 255 7.64 -7.19 5.61
CA TRP A 255 7.93 -6.13 6.57
C TRP A 255 9.22 -5.32 6.28
N TRP A 256 10.20 -5.93 5.64
CA TRP A 256 11.46 -5.27 5.32
C TRP A 256 11.30 -4.15 4.28
N ILE A 257 10.31 -4.28 3.36
CA ILE A 257 10.06 -3.28 2.32
C ILE A 257 9.57 -1.96 2.94
N PRO A 258 8.49 -1.95 3.75
CA PRO A 258 8.06 -0.77 4.47
C PRO A 258 9.16 -0.14 5.32
N LEU A 259 9.98 -0.96 6.01
CA LEU A 259 11.10 -0.47 6.81
C LEU A 259 12.15 0.27 5.99
N LEU A 260 12.49 -0.27 4.82
CA LEU A 260 13.44 0.37 3.91
C LEU A 260 12.94 1.77 3.50
N PHE A 261 11.67 1.88 3.10
CA PHE A 261 11.10 3.17 2.69
C PHE A 261 10.92 4.14 3.87
N MET A 262 10.53 3.64 5.05
CA MET A 262 10.49 4.45 6.29
C MET A 262 11.86 5.05 6.62
N THR A 263 12.90 4.23 6.54
CA THR A 263 14.28 4.68 6.81
C THR A 263 14.70 5.71 5.76
N LEU A 264 14.36 5.49 4.49
CA LEU A 264 14.68 6.42 3.40
C LEU A 264 13.98 7.77 3.60
N ILE A 265 12.69 7.77 3.94
CA ILE A 265 11.91 8.98 4.20
C ILE A 265 12.51 9.74 5.40
N ALA A 266 12.74 9.07 6.52
CA ALA A 266 13.32 9.69 7.71
C ALA A 266 14.72 10.28 7.46
N TYR A 267 15.52 9.62 6.61
CA TYR A 267 16.82 10.15 6.18
C TYR A 267 16.67 11.40 5.31
N MET A 268 15.74 11.39 4.34
CA MET A 268 15.52 12.52 3.44
C MET A 268 14.94 13.73 4.15
N SER A 269 14.05 13.53 5.13
CA SER A 269 13.48 14.61 5.96
C SER A 269 14.40 15.03 7.12
N SER A 270 15.56 14.41 7.27
CA SER A 270 16.48 14.66 8.43
C SER A 270 15.81 14.40 9.79
N GLU A 271 14.84 13.51 9.85
CA GLU A 271 14.03 13.18 11.04
C GLU A 271 14.32 11.79 11.60
N MET A 272 15.58 11.36 11.58
CA MET A 272 15.98 10.04 12.09
C MET A 272 15.63 9.80 13.56
N ASN A 273 15.47 10.85 14.35
CA ASN A 273 15.00 10.81 15.73
C ASN A 273 13.54 10.34 15.86
N LEU A 274 12.69 10.61 14.88
CA LEU A 274 11.29 10.17 14.82
C LEU A 274 11.12 8.78 14.22
N LEU A 275 12.16 8.24 13.58
CA LEU A 275 12.10 6.93 12.92
C LEU A 275 11.59 5.78 13.81
N PRO A 276 12.06 5.61 15.07
CA PRO A 276 11.57 4.53 15.93
C PRO A 276 10.06 4.62 16.19
N ILE A 277 9.56 5.84 16.37
CA ILE A 277 8.12 6.08 16.60
C ILE A 277 7.34 5.80 15.32
N GLY A 278 7.83 6.29 14.17
CA GLY A 278 7.25 6.03 12.87
C GLY A 278 7.15 4.53 12.54
N ILE A 279 8.18 3.74 12.90
CA ILE A 279 8.16 2.27 12.74
C ILE A 279 7.09 1.63 13.62
N VAL A 280 6.97 2.02 14.88
CA VAL A 280 5.93 1.49 15.79
C VAL A 280 4.53 1.81 15.26
N VAL A 281 4.30 3.03 14.80
CA VAL A 281 3.03 3.46 14.18
C VAL A 281 2.76 2.65 12.91
N MET A 282 3.73 2.53 12.03
CA MET A 282 3.64 1.76 10.78
C MET A 282 3.24 0.30 11.04
N ILE A 283 3.87 -0.35 12.01
CA ILE A 283 3.58 -1.74 12.38
C ILE A 283 2.18 -1.86 12.98
N ALA A 284 1.81 -0.98 13.93
CA ALA A 284 0.51 -1.02 14.58
C ALA A 284 -0.64 -0.82 13.59
N VAL A 285 -0.52 0.17 12.70
CA VAL A 285 -1.51 0.45 11.65
C VAL A 285 -1.55 -0.70 10.64
N GLY A 286 -0.39 -1.18 10.18
CA GLY A 286 -0.31 -2.22 9.16
C GLY A 286 -0.93 -3.53 9.63
N ILE A 287 -0.58 -4.02 10.83
CA ILE A 287 -1.15 -5.26 11.37
C ILE A 287 -2.65 -5.12 11.64
N TYR A 288 -3.08 -3.97 12.19
CA TYR A 288 -4.49 -3.70 12.44
C TYR A 288 -5.32 -3.76 11.16
N ILE A 289 -4.92 -3.03 10.12
CA ILE A 289 -5.67 -2.93 8.87
C ILE A 289 -5.65 -4.26 8.12
N VAL A 290 -4.52 -4.96 8.10
CA VAL A 290 -4.39 -6.26 7.43
C VAL A 290 -5.27 -7.32 8.12
N ASN A 291 -5.27 -7.40 9.45
CA ASN A 291 -6.12 -8.34 10.18
C ASN A 291 -7.61 -8.00 10.04
N TYR A 292 -7.96 -6.71 10.02
CA TYR A 292 -9.32 -6.28 9.75
C TYR A 292 -9.77 -6.65 8.33
N THR A 293 -8.91 -6.45 7.34
CA THR A 293 -9.17 -6.86 5.94
C THR A 293 -9.38 -8.36 5.86
N ALA A 294 -8.48 -9.15 6.44
CA ALA A 294 -8.56 -10.60 6.48
C ALA A 294 -9.85 -11.10 7.13
N TRP A 295 -10.23 -10.49 8.26
CA TRP A 295 -11.48 -10.83 8.95
C TRP A 295 -12.71 -10.46 8.11
N THR A 296 -12.70 -9.33 7.40
CA THR A 296 -13.86 -8.80 6.68
C THR A 296 -14.06 -9.47 5.32
N THR A 297 -12.98 -9.67 4.56
CA THR A 297 -13.00 -10.12 3.16
C THR A 297 -12.58 -11.58 2.97
N GLY A 298 -11.95 -12.19 3.97
CA GLY A 298 -11.40 -13.55 3.87
C GLY A 298 -10.34 -13.66 2.79
N LEU A 299 -10.49 -14.63 1.90
CA LEU A 299 -9.61 -14.85 0.76
C LEU A 299 -9.95 -13.96 -0.45
N ARG A 300 -11.12 -13.31 -0.45
CA ARG A 300 -11.62 -12.45 -1.53
C ARG A 300 -11.37 -10.98 -1.19
N THR A 301 -10.12 -10.58 -1.08
CA THR A 301 -9.76 -9.18 -0.72
C THR A 301 -10.32 -8.15 -1.69
N ASN A 302 -10.51 -8.54 -2.95
CA ASN A 302 -11.15 -7.67 -3.96
C ASN A 302 -12.63 -7.36 -3.66
N SER A 303 -13.30 -8.12 -2.79
CA SER A 303 -14.68 -7.83 -2.39
C SER A 303 -14.79 -6.47 -1.71
N ALA A 304 -13.75 -6.00 -1.02
CA ALA A 304 -13.72 -4.66 -0.45
C ALA A 304 -13.89 -3.54 -1.50
N LEU A 305 -13.50 -3.80 -2.76
CA LEU A 305 -13.63 -2.85 -3.87
C LEU A 305 -14.99 -2.94 -4.59
N PHE A 306 -15.63 -4.11 -4.54
CA PHE A 306 -16.84 -4.39 -5.34
C PHE A 306 -18.13 -4.43 -4.52
N ASP A 307 -18.03 -4.65 -3.21
CA ASP A 307 -19.14 -4.65 -2.27
C ASP A 307 -19.20 -3.33 -1.50
N ALA A 308 -20.24 -2.52 -1.76
CA ALA A 308 -20.41 -1.22 -1.13
C ALA A 308 -20.54 -1.32 0.40
N ILE A 309 -21.17 -2.37 0.91
CA ILE A 309 -21.34 -2.55 2.36
C ILE A 309 -20.00 -2.85 3.03
N ILE A 310 -19.19 -3.70 2.41
CA ILE A 310 -17.84 -4.02 2.89
C ILE A 310 -16.97 -2.77 2.81
N PHE A 311 -17.04 -2.02 1.70
CA PHE A 311 -16.32 -0.78 1.53
C PHE A 311 -16.65 0.25 2.62
N ILE A 312 -17.94 0.48 2.88
CA ILE A 312 -18.38 1.43 3.91
C ILE A 312 -17.90 1.00 5.29
N LYS A 313 -18.05 -0.27 5.65
CA LYS A 313 -17.53 -0.81 6.92
C LYS A 313 -16.03 -0.62 7.04
N PHE A 314 -15.29 -0.90 5.96
CA PHE A 314 -13.85 -0.73 5.92
C PHE A 314 -13.45 0.75 6.11
N PHE A 315 -14.16 1.66 5.45
CA PHE A 315 -13.94 3.10 5.58
C PHE A 315 -14.11 3.57 7.02
N PHE A 316 -15.24 3.26 7.66
CA PHE A 316 -15.54 3.72 9.02
C PHE A 316 -14.63 3.13 10.08
N VAL A 317 -14.02 1.98 9.84
CA VAL A 317 -13.11 1.33 10.79
C VAL A 317 -11.65 1.77 10.58
N SER A 318 -11.24 1.98 9.33
CA SER A 318 -9.84 2.29 9.01
C SER A 318 -9.51 3.78 9.05
N VAL A 319 -10.40 4.62 8.54
CA VAL A 319 -10.10 6.05 8.35
C VAL A 319 -10.03 6.86 9.65
N PRO A 320 -10.93 6.69 10.64
CA PRO A 320 -10.87 7.50 11.86
C PRO A 320 -9.55 7.38 12.64
N PRO A 321 -9.01 6.19 12.90
CA PRO A 321 -7.71 6.10 13.58
C PRO A 321 -6.56 6.68 12.75
N MET A 322 -6.61 6.57 11.42
CA MET A 322 -5.60 7.20 10.56
C MET A 322 -5.65 8.72 10.64
N ILE A 323 -6.85 9.32 10.63
CA ILE A 323 -7.03 10.77 10.79
C ILE A 323 -6.49 11.20 12.16
N ALA A 324 -6.86 10.50 13.23
CA ALA A 324 -6.41 10.83 14.57
C ALA A 324 -4.88 10.79 14.68
N MET A 325 -4.25 9.77 14.15
CA MET A 325 -2.78 9.64 14.15
C MET A 325 -2.12 10.71 13.28
N THR A 326 -2.72 11.06 12.14
CA THR A 326 -2.23 12.15 11.28
C THR A 326 -2.25 13.49 12.00
N ILE A 327 -3.37 13.83 12.66
CA ILE A 327 -3.48 15.06 13.43
C ILE A 327 -2.44 15.11 14.54
N LEU A 328 -2.29 14.00 15.28
CA LEU A 328 -1.30 13.91 16.35
C LEU A 328 0.13 14.04 15.80
N SER A 329 0.43 13.47 14.63
CA SER A 329 1.75 13.57 14.04
C SER A 329 2.11 15.02 13.72
N LEU A 330 1.18 15.79 13.14
CA LEU A 330 1.39 17.20 12.81
C LEU A 330 1.56 18.09 14.07
N ALA A 331 0.97 17.68 15.18
CA ALA A 331 1.04 18.44 16.43
C ALA A 331 2.26 18.09 17.32
N ILE A 332 3.11 17.17 16.90
CA ILE A 332 4.21 16.65 17.76
C ILE A 332 5.19 17.70 18.22
N ASN A 333 5.43 18.72 17.39
CA ASN A 333 6.35 19.81 17.71
C ASN A 333 5.85 20.76 18.80
N HIS A 334 4.52 20.78 19.05
CA HIS A 334 3.93 21.68 20.07
C HIS A 334 4.00 21.11 21.49
N LYS A 335 3.66 19.81 21.67
CA LYS A 335 3.63 19.14 22.97
C LYS A 335 4.09 17.68 22.84
N PRO A 336 5.37 17.41 22.63
CA PRO A 336 5.86 16.09 22.25
C PRO A 336 5.50 15.00 23.26
N SER A 337 5.63 15.24 24.57
CA SER A 337 5.35 14.23 25.58
C SER A 337 3.87 13.79 25.60
N VAL A 338 2.95 14.73 25.52
CA VAL A 338 1.49 14.43 25.52
C VAL A 338 1.10 13.68 24.26
N ILE A 339 1.66 14.08 23.12
CA ILE A 339 1.35 13.48 21.83
C ILE A 339 1.95 12.09 21.72
N LEU A 340 3.16 11.86 22.24
CA LEU A 340 3.75 10.52 22.30
C LEU A 340 2.91 9.56 23.14
N ILE A 341 2.38 10.00 24.28
CA ILE A 341 1.48 9.19 25.09
C ILE A 341 0.19 8.88 24.31
N ALA A 342 -0.40 9.88 23.66
CA ALA A 342 -1.60 9.68 22.84
C ALA A 342 -1.37 8.71 21.69
N LEU A 343 -0.27 8.85 20.95
CA LEU A 343 0.13 7.92 19.88
C LEU A 343 0.36 6.51 20.41
N ALA A 344 1.05 6.35 21.54
CA ALA A 344 1.28 5.05 22.17
C ALA A 344 -0.04 4.41 22.59
N THR A 345 -0.99 5.19 23.12
CA THR A 345 -2.32 4.72 23.50
C THR A 345 -3.11 4.23 22.28
N ILE A 346 -3.11 5.00 21.18
CA ILE A 346 -3.78 4.59 19.94
C ILE A 346 -3.10 3.35 19.35
N CYS A 347 -1.78 3.29 19.28
CA CYS A 347 -1.04 2.10 18.81
C CYS A 347 -1.38 0.86 19.67
N GLY A 348 -1.44 1.02 20.98
CA GLY A 348 -1.87 -0.04 21.90
C GLY A 348 -3.29 -0.51 21.63
N PHE A 349 -4.24 0.42 21.45
CA PHE A 349 -5.61 0.11 21.09
C PHE A 349 -5.70 -0.62 19.73
N LEU A 350 -5.02 -0.13 18.69
CA LEU A 350 -5.00 -0.78 17.38
C LEU A 350 -4.41 -2.19 17.45
N SER A 351 -3.37 -2.38 18.25
CA SER A 351 -2.77 -3.70 18.46
C SER A 351 -3.73 -4.68 19.15
N LEU A 352 -4.48 -4.23 20.16
CA LEU A 352 -5.51 -5.04 20.84
C LEU A 352 -6.65 -5.39 19.87
N MET A 353 -7.14 -4.42 19.11
CA MET A 353 -8.18 -4.65 18.09
C MET A 353 -7.68 -5.59 16.98
N SER A 354 -6.41 -5.51 16.62
CA SER A 354 -5.77 -6.42 15.66
C SER A 354 -5.82 -7.88 16.17
N ILE A 355 -5.46 -8.11 17.43
CA ILE A 355 -5.56 -9.45 18.06
C ILE A 355 -7.00 -9.92 18.09
N PHE A 356 -7.95 -9.03 18.41
CA PHE A 356 -9.37 -9.36 18.39
C PHE A 356 -9.83 -9.83 17.01
N PHE A 357 -9.52 -9.09 15.94
CA PHE A 357 -9.88 -9.48 14.57
C PHE A 357 -9.22 -10.79 14.17
N TYR A 358 -7.94 -10.97 14.49
CA TYR A 358 -7.22 -12.21 14.22
C TYR A 358 -7.90 -13.43 14.85
N ASN A 359 -8.30 -13.34 16.12
CA ASN A 359 -8.99 -14.43 16.81
C ASN A 359 -10.39 -14.69 16.23
N LYS A 360 -11.06 -13.63 15.74
CA LYS A 360 -12.38 -13.75 15.10
C LYS A 360 -12.35 -14.32 13.68
N ILE A 361 -11.19 -14.43 13.03
CA ILE A 361 -11.05 -15.08 11.72
C ILE A 361 -11.55 -16.52 11.79
N GLU A 362 -11.16 -17.28 12.84
CA GLU A 362 -11.56 -18.67 12.96
C GLU A 362 -13.08 -18.83 13.07
N THR A 363 -13.72 -18.06 13.95
CA THR A 363 -15.17 -18.15 14.16
C THR A 363 -15.98 -17.74 12.94
N ARG A 364 -15.45 -16.85 12.09
CA ARG A 364 -16.15 -16.35 10.91
C ARG A 364 -15.96 -17.25 9.69
N TRP A 365 -14.75 -17.78 9.49
CA TRP A 365 -14.35 -18.42 8.22
C TRP A 365 -14.14 -19.94 8.34
N LYS A 366 -14.39 -20.56 9.52
CA LYS A 366 -14.18 -22.00 9.72
C LYS A 366 -15.15 -22.86 8.92
N THR A 367 -16.38 -22.43 8.78
CA THR A 367 -17.48 -23.17 8.12
C THR A 367 -17.77 -22.70 6.71
N GLU A 368 -17.09 -21.68 6.24
CA GLU A 368 -17.27 -21.16 4.88
C GLU A 368 -16.60 -22.07 3.85
N ALA A 369 -17.21 -22.16 2.67
CA ALA A 369 -16.67 -22.89 1.54
C ALA A 369 -15.60 -22.06 0.80
N PHE A 370 -14.75 -22.76 0.03
CA PHE A 370 -13.78 -22.13 -0.88
C PHE A 370 -14.45 -21.76 -2.22
N ASP A 371 -15.50 -20.99 -2.22
CA ASP A 371 -16.22 -20.62 -3.44
C ASP A 371 -15.59 -19.45 -4.21
#